data_aa7d79cf61e2867e70ab77274d966aaa
#
_entry.id   aa7d79cf61e2867e70ab77274d966aaa
#
_cell.length_a   1.000
_cell.length_b   1.000
_cell.length_c   1.000
_cell.angle_alpha   90.00
_cell.angle_beta   90.00
_cell.angle_gamma   90.00
#
_symmetry.space_group_name_H-M   'P 1'
#
loop_
_entity.id
_entity.type
_entity.pdbx_description
1 polymer ?
#
loop_
_entity_poly.entity_id
_entity_poly.type
_entity_poly.pdbx_seq_one_letter_code
_entity_poly.pdbx_strand_id
1 'polypeptide(L)'
;GSEMCIRDRYIARMVSPTCIADEKILISQPEYPWECATHPTINEGPAVLIHGSTVNLAYSASGSWTDNYCIGLLTAQCNADLADPTVWSKRDTPILRSGRGIYGPGHNSFVVSPDGFQVEMIYHSTRWHNGGFNRSVRFRPVSFDHRGRILPMDSIPPNQLIERPSGESHRLRYYYNHSTDLTIVPDSESVTGFAIYGLEHPQQNVSWQVQVPEDGQWSIFIWYRNASAKNNLTGNKLLIDIDGITRLPVPTVFSSCYQPIIVRETLTSGAHMISIHTDSTENLMLLDYIELMPQ
;
A
#
# COMPACT_ATOMS: atom_id res chain seq x y z
N GLY A 1 -15.43 -2.79 -32.91
CA GLY A 1 -14.42 -3.55 -32.23
C GLY A 1 -14.05 -2.87 -30.94
N SER A 2 -14.14 -3.57 -29.81
CA SER A 2 -13.78 -2.97 -28.53
C SER A 2 -12.26 -2.83 -28.46
N GLU A 3 -11.78 -1.62 -28.39
CA GLU A 3 -10.38 -1.28 -28.19
C GLU A 3 -9.94 -1.52 -26.72
N MET A 4 -10.41 -2.57 -26.09
CA MET A 4 -10.08 -2.89 -24.69
C MET A 4 -8.67 -3.44 -24.49
N CYS A 5 -7.92 -3.71 -25.55
CA CYS A 5 -6.56 -4.23 -25.49
C CYS A 5 -5.62 -3.31 -26.26
N ILE A 6 -5.37 -2.12 -25.72
CA ILE A 6 -4.37 -1.22 -26.28
C ILE A 6 -3.00 -1.75 -25.88
N ARG A 7 -2.21 -2.11 -26.87
CA ARG A 7 -0.89 -2.72 -26.70
C ARG A 7 0.18 -1.72 -26.30
N ASP A 8 0.06 -0.46 -26.78
CA ASP A 8 1.11 0.54 -26.76
C ASP A 8 0.70 1.76 -25.93
N ARG A 9 1.67 2.57 -25.50
CA ARG A 9 1.45 3.84 -24.81
C ARG A 9 1.71 4.99 -25.71
N TYR A 10 0.73 5.86 -25.87
CA TYR A 10 0.81 7.09 -26.65
C TYR A 10 0.58 8.30 -25.75
N ILE A 11 1.21 9.40 -26.11
CA ILE A 11 0.91 10.74 -25.61
C ILE A 11 0.42 11.61 -26.76
N ALA A 12 -0.49 12.52 -26.48
CA ALA A 12 -0.95 13.55 -27.42
C ALA A 12 -1.08 14.88 -26.71
N ARG A 13 -0.86 15.97 -27.43
CA ARG A 13 -1.06 17.32 -26.88
C ARG A 13 -2.56 17.62 -26.76
N MET A 14 -2.93 18.31 -25.70
CA MET A 14 -4.28 18.87 -25.56
C MET A 14 -4.36 20.20 -26.32
N VAL A 15 -5.29 20.32 -27.24
CA VAL A 15 -5.60 21.59 -27.95
C VAL A 15 -6.58 22.43 -27.13
N SER A 16 -7.41 21.80 -26.35
CA SER A 16 -8.32 22.40 -25.37
C SER A 16 -8.59 21.42 -24.25
N PRO A 17 -9.27 21.80 -23.15
CA PRO A 17 -9.60 20.87 -22.06
C PRO A 17 -10.39 19.63 -22.48
N THR A 18 -11.04 19.66 -23.66
CA THR A 18 -11.88 18.58 -24.17
C THR A 18 -11.45 18.03 -25.52
N CYS A 19 -10.32 18.50 -26.08
CA CYS A 19 -9.86 18.12 -27.41
C CYS A 19 -8.37 17.79 -27.40
N ILE A 20 -8.00 16.65 -27.92
CA ILE A 20 -6.61 16.24 -28.15
C ILE A 20 -6.21 16.54 -29.59
N ALA A 21 -4.92 16.77 -29.85
CA ALA A 21 -4.38 16.86 -31.19
C ALA A 21 -4.49 15.50 -31.92
N ASP A 22 -4.56 15.55 -33.24
CA ASP A 22 -4.64 14.32 -34.07
C ASP A 22 -3.36 13.49 -33.99
N GLU A 23 -2.23 14.13 -33.78
CA GLU A 23 -0.93 13.46 -33.66
C GLU A 23 -0.82 12.75 -32.32
N LYS A 24 -0.63 11.43 -32.38
CA LYS A 24 -0.34 10.56 -31.24
C LYS A 24 1.10 10.07 -31.32
N ILE A 25 1.87 10.32 -30.29
CA ILE A 25 3.28 10.00 -30.23
C ILE A 25 3.46 8.75 -29.40
N LEU A 26 4.07 7.70 -29.95
CA LEU A 26 4.38 6.45 -29.26
C LEU A 26 5.53 6.70 -28.28
N ILE A 27 5.27 6.48 -26.98
CA ILE A 27 6.27 6.65 -25.91
C ILE A 27 6.73 5.31 -25.31
N SER A 28 5.94 4.25 -25.45
CA SER A 28 6.31 2.90 -24.97
C SER A 28 5.45 1.83 -25.62
N GLN A 29 6.02 0.64 -25.75
CA GLN A 29 5.32 -0.59 -26.16
C GLN A 29 5.81 -1.75 -25.27
N PRO A 30 5.06 -2.88 -25.18
CA PRO A 30 5.53 -4.06 -24.47
C PRO A 30 6.84 -4.60 -25.05
N GLU A 31 7.87 -4.74 -24.23
CA GLU A 31 9.19 -5.23 -24.65
C GLU A 31 9.82 -6.21 -23.64
N TYR A 32 9.54 -6.01 -22.35
CA TYR A 32 10.09 -6.88 -21.31
C TYR A 32 9.28 -8.18 -21.16
N PRO A 33 9.90 -9.28 -20.74
CA PRO A 33 9.19 -10.56 -20.56
C PRO A 33 7.97 -10.47 -19.64
N TRP A 34 8.02 -9.63 -18.60
CA TRP A 34 6.91 -9.43 -17.68
C TRP A 34 5.75 -8.64 -18.29
N GLU A 35 5.99 -7.83 -19.33
CA GLU A 35 4.94 -7.14 -20.08
C GLU A 35 4.27 -8.09 -21.11
N CYS A 36 5.03 -9.09 -21.55
CA CYS A 36 4.63 -10.01 -22.62
C CYS A 36 4.22 -11.41 -22.11
N ALA A 37 3.94 -11.55 -20.81
CA ALA A 37 3.63 -12.85 -20.22
C ALA A 37 2.27 -13.43 -20.64
N THR A 38 1.42 -12.65 -21.33
CA THR A 38 0.13 -13.09 -21.86
C THR A 38 -0.05 -12.71 -23.31
N HIS A 39 -0.98 -13.41 -24.01
CA HIS A 39 -1.42 -13.02 -25.34
C HIS A 39 -2.92 -12.71 -25.33
N PRO A 40 -3.34 -11.57 -25.92
CA PRO A 40 -2.46 -10.51 -26.48
C PRO A 40 -1.59 -9.86 -25.40
N THR A 41 -0.45 -9.29 -25.80
CA THR A 41 0.36 -8.43 -24.94
C THR A 41 -0.38 -7.14 -24.70
N ILE A 42 -0.46 -6.72 -23.43
CA ILE A 42 -1.29 -5.58 -23.02
C ILE A 42 -0.45 -4.65 -22.16
N ASN A 43 -0.51 -3.36 -22.50
CA ASN A 43 -0.17 -2.27 -21.60
C ASN A 43 -1.39 -1.35 -21.52
N GLU A 44 -1.92 -1.12 -20.31
CA GLU A 44 -3.17 -0.38 -20.10
C GLU A 44 -3.16 0.45 -18.82
N GLY A 45 -4.26 1.14 -18.52
CA GLY A 45 -4.51 1.82 -17.26
C GLY A 45 -3.42 2.80 -16.82
N PRO A 46 -2.97 3.75 -17.68
CA PRO A 46 -1.93 4.72 -17.29
C PRO A 46 -2.46 5.68 -16.23
N ALA A 47 -1.66 5.91 -15.21
CA ALA A 47 -1.88 6.93 -14.20
C ALA A 47 -0.61 7.75 -13.98
N VAL A 48 -0.75 9.07 -13.93
CA VAL A 48 0.38 10.00 -13.80
C VAL A 48 0.43 10.55 -12.38
N LEU A 49 1.63 10.59 -11.83
CA LEU A 49 1.96 11.23 -10.56
C LEU A 49 3.21 12.09 -10.75
N ILE A 50 3.12 13.36 -10.42
CA ILE A 50 4.28 14.25 -10.39
C ILE A 50 4.77 14.35 -8.95
N HIS A 51 6.07 14.08 -8.76
CA HIS A 51 6.72 14.25 -7.47
C HIS A 51 8.07 14.96 -7.66
N GLY A 52 8.22 16.11 -7.02
CA GLY A 52 9.35 17.00 -7.28
C GLY A 52 9.39 17.42 -8.75
N SER A 53 10.52 17.21 -9.42
CA SER A 53 10.71 17.48 -10.83
C SER A 53 10.47 16.28 -11.76
N THR A 54 9.95 15.17 -11.22
CA THR A 54 9.79 13.91 -11.97
C THR A 54 8.33 13.60 -12.24
N VAL A 55 8.03 13.34 -13.52
CA VAL A 55 6.78 12.73 -13.97
C VAL A 55 6.92 11.22 -13.85
N ASN A 56 6.05 10.60 -13.07
CA ASN A 56 5.90 9.15 -12.96
C ASN A 56 4.62 8.73 -13.69
N LEU A 57 4.74 7.93 -14.71
CA LEU A 57 3.61 7.31 -15.41
C LEU A 57 3.62 5.82 -15.10
N ALA A 58 2.78 5.43 -14.16
CA ALA A 58 2.54 4.03 -13.86
C ALA A 58 1.52 3.46 -14.85
N TYR A 59 1.71 2.23 -15.28
CA TYR A 59 0.83 1.55 -16.22
C TYR A 59 0.74 0.06 -15.89
N SER A 60 -0.34 -0.57 -16.28
CA SER A 60 -0.51 -2.01 -16.09
C SER A 60 -0.04 -2.78 -17.31
N ALA A 61 0.53 -3.95 -17.07
CA ALA A 61 1.05 -4.83 -18.11
C ALA A 61 0.59 -6.27 -17.90
N SER A 62 0.60 -7.05 -18.99
CA SER A 62 0.06 -8.41 -19.08
C SER A 62 -1.46 -8.47 -18.98
N GLY A 63 -2.05 -9.67 -18.99
CA GLY A 63 -3.51 -9.87 -18.97
C GLY A 63 -4.10 -9.75 -17.58
N SER A 64 -5.06 -8.86 -17.41
CA SER A 64 -5.75 -8.60 -16.13
C SER A 64 -6.51 -9.81 -15.55
N TRP A 65 -6.68 -10.87 -16.34
CA TRP A 65 -7.30 -12.12 -15.92
C TRP A 65 -6.31 -13.16 -15.38
N THR A 66 -5.03 -12.78 -15.24
CA THR A 66 -3.95 -13.66 -14.79
C THR A 66 -3.21 -13.05 -13.60
N ASP A 67 -2.45 -13.87 -12.90
CA ASP A 67 -1.55 -13.43 -11.85
C ASP A 67 -0.29 -12.75 -12.38
N ASN A 68 -0.06 -12.75 -13.69
CA ASN A 68 1.02 -12.02 -14.34
C ASN A 68 0.73 -10.52 -14.50
N TYR A 69 -0.53 -10.10 -14.29
CA TYR A 69 -0.87 -8.68 -14.29
C TYR A 69 -0.02 -7.94 -13.26
N CYS A 70 0.56 -6.81 -13.65
CA CYS A 70 1.53 -6.08 -12.82
C CYS A 70 1.56 -4.61 -13.22
N ILE A 71 2.27 -3.79 -12.45
CA ILE A 71 2.38 -2.35 -12.69
C ILE A 71 3.81 -2.00 -13.06
N GLY A 72 4.00 -1.43 -14.24
CA GLY A 72 5.25 -0.86 -14.73
C GLY A 72 5.36 0.63 -14.49
N LEU A 73 6.51 1.21 -14.81
CA LEU A 73 6.80 2.63 -14.61
C LEU A 73 7.60 3.20 -15.78
N LEU A 74 7.11 4.31 -16.31
CA LEU A 74 7.86 5.26 -17.16
C LEU A 74 8.12 6.53 -16.35
N THR A 75 9.27 7.14 -16.52
CA THR A 75 9.61 8.41 -15.88
C THR A 75 10.21 9.40 -16.87
N ALA A 76 9.93 10.68 -16.67
CA ALA A 76 10.54 11.79 -17.40
C ALA A 76 10.71 12.99 -16.48
N GLN A 77 11.51 13.98 -16.88
CA GLN A 77 11.61 15.24 -16.15
C GLN A 77 10.47 16.20 -16.55
N CYS A 78 9.91 16.93 -15.59
CA CYS A 78 8.80 17.86 -15.84
C CYS A 78 9.14 18.98 -16.82
N ASN A 79 10.41 19.36 -16.93
CA ASN A 79 10.88 20.41 -17.84
C ASN A 79 11.26 19.90 -19.24
N ALA A 80 11.18 18.58 -19.49
CA ALA A 80 11.41 18.00 -20.81
C ALA A 80 10.18 18.13 -21.71
N ASP A 81 10.37 18.08 -23.01
CA ASP A 81 9.23 17.92 -23.93
C ASP A 81 8.71 16.48 -23.85
N LEU A 82 7.64 16.28 -23.10
CA LEU A 82 7.04 14.96 -22.90
C LEU A 82 6.51 14.33 -24.21
N ALA A 83 6.41 15.10 -25.28
CA ALA A 83 6.10 14.61 -26.63
C ALA A 83 7.32 14.02 -27.35
N ASP A 84 8.51 14.18 -26.82
CA ASP A 84 9.70 13.49 -27.31
C ASP A 84 9.80 12.10 -26.66
N PRO A 85 9.70 10.99 -27.41
CA PRO A 85 9.79 9.64 -26.85
C PRO A 85 11.12 9.36 -26.12
N THR A 86 12.19 10.06 -26.50
CA THR A 86 13.54 9.80 -25.95
C THR A 86 13.73 10.31 -24.54
N VAL A 87 12.87 11.18 -24.04
CA VAL A 87 12.95 11.69 -22.66
C VAL A 87 12.35 10.72 -21.63
N TRP A 88 11.61 9.70 -22.11
CA TRP A 88 10.99 8.72 -21.24
C TRP A 88 11.95 7.57 -20.94
N SER A 89 12.15 7.32 -19.66
CA SER A 89 12.90 6.18 -19.17
C SER A 89 11.95 5.11 -18.65
N LYS A 90 12.01 3.93 -19.24
CA LYS A 90 11.22 2.76 -18.83
C LYS A 90 12.00 1.92 -17.83
N ARG A 91 11.33 1.55 -16.75
CA ARG A 91 11.91 0.65 -15.77
C ARG A 91 11.89 -0.80 -16.29
N ASP A 92 13.00 -1.52 -16.12
CA ASP A 92 13.19 -2.91 -16.57
C ASP A 92 12.43 -3.95 -15.74
N THR A 93 11.98 -3.57 -14.55
CA THR A 93 11.22 -4.42 -13.62
C THR A 93 9.94 -3.72 -13.19
N PRO A 94 8.83 -4.43 -12.96
CA PRO A 94 7.60 -3.81 -12.47
C PRO A 94 7.80 -3.20 -11.08
N ILE A 95 7.04 -2.17 -10.77
CA ILE A 95 7.01 -1.57 -9.43
C ILE A 95 6.08 -2.31 -8.47
N LEU A 96 5.13 -3.08 -9.01
CA LEU A 96 4.25 -3.95 -8.24
C LEU A 96 3.87 -5.17 -9.09
N ARG A 97 4.02 -6.37 -8.54
CA ARG A 97 3.69 -7.65 -9.17
C ARG A 97 3.14 -8.63 -8.15
N SER A 98 2.69 -9.78 -8.61
CA SER A 98 2.26 -10.88 -7.76
C SER A 98 3.35 -11.31 -6.80
N GLY A 99 2.96 -11.53 -5.57
CA GLY A 99 3.83 -11.96 -4.48
C GLY A 99 3.23 -11.59 -3.13
N ARG A 100 3.64 -12.29 -2.08
CA ARG A 100 3.25 -12.00 -0.69
C ARG A 100 1.73 -11.85 -0.49
N GLY A 101 0.94 -12.75 -1.09
CA GLY A 101 -0.53 -12.74 -0.97
C GLY A 101 -1.27 -11.76 -1.86
N ILE A 102 -0.55 -11.03 -2.71
CA ILE A 102 -1.13 -10.20 -3.76
C ILE A 102 -1.00 -10.95 -5.08
N TYR A 103 -2.05 -11.02 -5.87
CA TYR A 103 -2.06 -11.72 -7.14
C TYR A 103 -2.61 -10.83 -8.25
N GLY A 104 -1.87 -10.68 -9.31
CA GLY A 104 -2.23 -9.89 -10.48
C GLY A 104 -2.61 -8.44 -10.15
N PRO A 105 -1.77 -7.64 -9.45
CA PRO A 105 -2.09 -6.25 -9.17
C PRO A 105 -2.03 -5.39 -10.42
N GLY A 106 -2.96 -4.44 -10.54
CA GLY A 106 -2.94 -3.51 -11.69
C GLY A 106 -4.06 -2.49 -11.70
N HIS A 107 -4.14 -1.73 -12.78
CA HIS A 107 -5.10 -0.66 -13.08
C HIS A 107 -5.16 0.36 -11.95
N ASN A 108 -4.02 0.98 -11.70
CA ASN A 108 -3.82 1.86 -10.57
C ASN A 108 -4.28 3.30 -10.85
N SER A 109 -4.49 4.01 -9.75
CA SER A 109 -4.56 5.47 -9.68
C SER A 109 -3.81 5.96 -8.44
N PHE A 110 -3.67 7.27 -8.29
CA PHE A 110 -3.01 7.87 -7.14
C PHE A 110 -3.96 8.82 -6.43
N VAL A 111 -3.90 8.81 -5.10
CA VAL A 111 -4.62 9.73 -4.23
C VAL A 111 -3.63 10.36 -3.27
N VAL A 112 -3.72 11.66 -3.12
CA VAL A 112 -2.99 12.39 -2.08
C VAL A 112 -3.86 12.38 -0.83
N SER A 113 -3.27 12.10 0.32
CA SER A 113 -3.98 12.17 1.61
C SER A 113 -4.54 13.58 1.84
N PRO A 114 -5.62 13.73 2.63
CA PRO A 114 -6.23 15.04 2.88
C PRO A 114 -5.29 16.09 3.47
N ASP A 115 -4.27 15.63 4.19
CA ASP A 115 -3.20 16.48 4.74
C ASP A 115 -2.11 16.85 3.72
N GLY A 116 -2.19 16.30 2.49
CA GLY A 116 -1.23 16.56 1.41
C GLY A 116 0.10 15.83 1.52
N PHE A 117 0.32 15.08 2.59
CA PHE A 117 1.63 14.54 2.91
C PHE A 117 1.87 13.12 2.40
N GLN A 118 0.82 12.36 2.12
CA GLN A 118 0.96 11.00 1.62
C GLN A 118 0.33 10.81 0.26
N VAL A 119 1.02 10.06 -0.56
CA VAL A 119 0.46 9.53 -1.80
C VAL A 119 0.17 8.05 -1.58
N GLU A 120 -1.07 7.67 -1.85
CA GLU A 120 -1.49 6.27 -1.90
C GLU A 120 -1.69 5.86 -3.35
N MET A 121 -1.18 4.69 -3.72
CA MET A 121 -1.58 4.03 -4.95
C MET A 121 -2.81 3.19 -4.66
N ILE A 122 -3.89 3.48 -5.37
CA ILE A 122 -5.09 2.64 -5.38
C ILE A 122 -5.00 1.73 -6.59
N TYR A 123 -5.19 0.44 -6.39
CA TYR A 123 -5.13 -0.56 -7.45
C TYR A 123 -6.10 -1.71 -7.14
N HIS A 124 -6.30 -2.62 -8.06
CA HIS A 124 -7.01 -3.86 -7.76
C HIS A 124 -6.12 -5.09 -7.94
N SER A 125 -6.42 -6.15 -7.22
CA SER A 125 -5.77 -7.46 -7.38
C SER A 125 -6.79 -8.57 -7.28
N THR A 126 -6.47 -9.77 -7.72
CA THR A 126 -7.34 -10.92 -7.50
C THR A 126 -7.41 -11.26 -6.01
N ARG A 127 -8.54 -11.80 -5.57
CA ARG A 127 -8.77 -12.14 -4.15
C ARG A 127 -7.96 -13.37 -3.72
N TRP A 128 -7.60 -14.24 -4.66
CA TRP A 128 -6.81 -15.45 -4.44
C TRP A 128 -6.00 -15.80 -5.70
N HIS A 129 -5.06 -16.67 -5.56
CA HIS A 129 -4.25 -17.18 -6.66
C HIS A 129 -5.13 -17.72 -7.79
N ASN A 130 -4.87 -17.30 -9.03
CA ASN A 130 -5.69 -17.61 -10.21
C ASN A 130 -7.16 -17.18 -10.11
N GLY A 131 -7.46 -16.12 -9.32
CA GLY A 131 -8.82 -15.62 -9.11
C GLY A 131 -9.44 -14.90 -10.32
N GLY A 132 -8.68 -14.68 -11.39
CA GLY A 132 -9.16 -14.08 -12.64
C GLY A 132 -9.73 -12.68 -12.42
N PHE A 133 -11.00 -12.50 -12.78
CA PHE A 133 -11.72 -11.23 -12.60
C PHE A 133 -12.36 -11.08 -11.21
N ASN A 134 -12.16 -12.03 -10.31
CA ASN A 134 -12.61 -11.90 -8.93
C ASN A 134 -11.61 -11.04 -8.15
N ARG A 135 -11.84 -9.74 -8.16
CA ARG A 135 -10.86 -8.74 -7.73
C ARG A 135 -11.37 -7.91 -6.55
N SER A 136 -10.46 -7.38 -5.76
CA SER A 136 -10.72 -6.39 -4.72
C SER A 136 -9.85 -5.15 -4.94
N VAL A 137 -10.38 -4.01 -4.51
CA VAL A 137 -9.63 -2.75 -4.48
C VAL A 137 -8.67 -2.80 -3.31
N ARG A 138 -7.46 -2.33 -3.55
CA ARG A 138 -6.39 -2.20 -2.55
C ARG A 138 -5.78 -0.83 -2.63
N PHE A 139 -5.13 -0.43 -1.58
CA PHE A 139 -4.32 0.78 -1.57
C PHE A 139 -3.00 0.52 -0.84
N ARG A 140 -2.00 1.30 -1.20
CA ARG A 140 -0.65 1.15 -0.67
C ARG A 140 0.07 2.49 -0.72
N PRO A 141 0.81 2.86 0.33
CA PRO A 141 1.63 4.06 0.31
C PRO A 141 2.70 3.98 -0.77
N VAL A 142 2.94 5.12 -1.40
CA VAL A 142 3.98 5.28 -2.42
C VAL A 142 5.21 5.90 -1.78
N SER A 143 6.36 5.28 -1.99
CA SER A 143 7.67 5.84 -1.61
C SER A 143 8.43 6.26 -2.85
N PHE A 144 9.31 7.24 -2.69
CA PHE A 144 10.10 7.81 -3.78
C PHE A 144 11.59 7.71 -3.49
N ASP A 145 12.37 7.63 -4.55
CA ASP A 145 13.81 7.83 -4.45
C ASP A 145 14.19 9.32 -4.40
N HIS A 146 15.48 9.61 -4.21
CA HIS A 146 16.00 10.98 -4.16
C HIS A 146 15.78 11.80 -5.45
N ARG A 147 15.37 11.16 -6.55
CA ARG A 147 15.02 11.80 -7.82
C ARG A 147 13.53 11.98 -8.01
N GLY A 148 12.71 11.55 -7.04
CA GLY A 148 11.26 11.61 -7.12
C GLY A 148 10.62 10.49 -7.94
N ARG A 149 11.34 9.40 -8.23
CA ARG A 149 10.80 8.24 -8.93
C ARG A 149 10.16 7.26 -7.94
N ILE A 150 9.03 6.70 -8.30
CA ILE A 150 8.34 5.68 -7.49
C ILE A 150 9.27 4.47 -7.29
N LEU A 151 9.44 4.08 -6.03
CA LEU A 151 10.19 2.88 -5.65
C LEU A 151 9.35 1.61 -5.85
N PRO A 152 10.00 0.46 -6.13
CA PRO A 152 9.32 -0.82 -6.16
C PRO A 152 8.64 -1.14 -4.83
N MET A 153 7.38 -1.54 -4.90
CA MET A 153 6.57 -1.83 -3.72
C MET A 153 6.74 -3.27 -3.21
N ASP A 154 7.28 -4.16 -4.06
CA ASP A 154 7.58 -5.55 -3.69
C ASP A 154 8.74 -5.68 -2.71
N SER A 155 9.60 -4.65 -2.66
CA SER A 155 10.83 -4.64 -1.86
C SER A 155 10.64 -4.14 -0.43
N ILE A 156 9.43 -3.73 -0.05
CA ILE A 156 9.13 -3.34 1.33
C ILE A 156 8.83 -4.62 2.12
N PRO A 157 9.78 -5.10 2.94
CA PRO A 157 9.49 -6.22 3.83
C PRO A 157 8.34 -5.82 4.78
N PRO A 158 7.51 -6.76 5.21
CA PRO A 158 6.41 -6.47 6.14
C PRO A 158 6.86 -5.85 7.48
N ASN A 159 8.16 -5.81 7.75
CA ASN A 159 8.77 -5.32 9.00
C ASN A 159 9.51 -4.02 8.82
N GLN A 160 9.37 -3.31 7.71
CA GLN A 160 10.15 -2.11 7.48
C GLN A 160 9.33 -0.87 7.80
N LEU A 161 9.91 0.01 8.61
CA LEU A 161 9.44 1.38 8.78
C LEU A 161 9.31 2.01 7.39
N ILE A 162 8.13 2.47 7.04
CA ILE A 162 7.95 3.34 5.88
C ILE A 162 8.10 4.77 6.38
N GLU A 163 9.33 5.24 6.37
CA GLU A 163 9.57 6.67 6.54
C GLU A 163 9.04 7.41 5.32
N ARG A 164 8.26 8.42 5.56
CA ARG A 164 7.88 9.35 4.50
C ARG A 164 9.09 10.19 4.11
N PRO A 165 9.26 10.49 2.82
CA PRO A 165 10.28 11.43 2.41
C PRO A 165 10.03 12.79 3.04
N SER A 166 11.03 13.27 3.77
CA SER A 166 11.31 14.62 4.20
C SER A 166 10.24 15.45 4.92
N GLY A 167 10.50 15.68 6.16
CA GLY A 167 10.52 17.03 6.80
C GLY A 167 9.22 17.58 7.31
N GLU A 168 8.04 17.25 6.78
CA GLU A 168 6.79 17.86 7.20
C GLU A 168 5.60 16.91 7.32
N SER A 169 5.82 15.62 7.14
CA SER A 169 4.77 14.64 7.35
C SER A 169 4.81 14.13 8.77
N HIS A 170 3.78 14.46 9.50
CA HIS A 170 3.62 14.06 10.88
C HIS A 170 2.96 12.69 11.06
N ARG A 171 2.67 11.99 9.99
CA ARG A 171 2.04 10.68 10.01
C ARG A 171 3.03 9.57 9.71
N LEU A 172 3.29 8.70 10.70
CA LEU A 172 4.25 7.60 10.62
C LEU A 172 3.48 6.29 10.58
N ARG A 173 3.78 5.44 9.60
CA ARG A 173 3.13 4.15 9.44
C ARG A 173 4.14 3.04 9.65
N TYR A 174 3.84 2.13 10.58
CA TYR A 174 4.70 1.04 10.96
C TYR A 174 4.03 -0.31 10.67
N TYR A 175 4.68 -1.13 9.89
CA TYR A 175 4.34 -2.52 9.77
C TYR A 175 5.07 -3.27 10.88
N TYR A 176 4.46 -4.29 11.45
CA TYR A 176 5.02 -5.00 12.60
C TYR A 176 6.50 -5.37 12.36
N ASN A 177 7.31 -5.27 13.38
CA ASN A 177 8.73 -5.60 13.33
C ASN A 177 9.11 -6.74 14.27
N HIS A 178 8.22 -7.13 15.15
CA HIS A 178 8.44 -8.25 16.07
C HIS A 178 7.11 -8.88 16.48
N SER A 179 7.08 -10.23 16.50
CA SER A 179 5.95 -11.02 16.98
C SER A 179 6.47 -12.31 17.60
N THR A 180 5.78 -12.78 18.64
CA THR A 180 6.10 -14.04 19.31
C THR A 180 5.01 -15.08 19.02
N ASP A 181 5.39 -16.23 18.47
CA ASP A 181 4.52 -17.39 18.22
C ASP A 181 3.22 -17.07 17.47
N LEU A 182 3.30 -16.09 16.54
CA LEU A 182 2.18 -15.66 15.74
C LEU A 182 2.36 -16.08 14.28
N THR A 183 1.26 -16.25 13.60
CA THR A 183 1.25 -16.62 12.19
C THR A 183 0.99 -15.39 11.32
N ILE A 184 1.82 -15.20 10.30
CA ILE A 184 1.55 -14.24 9.24
C ILE A 184 0.72 -14.94 8.18
N VAL A 185 -0.46 -14.42 7.92
CA VAL A 185 -1.38 -14.96 6.92
C VAL A 185 -1.58 -13.98 5.77
N PRO A 186 -1.67 -14.46 4.53
CA PRO A 186 -2.11 -13.63 3.43
C PRO A 186 -3.53 -13.13 3.69
N ASP A 187 -3.74 -11.82 3.59
CA ASP A 187 -5.07 -11.23 3.75
C ASP A 187 -5.29 -10.16 2.69
N SER A 188 -6.26 -10.44 1.84
CA SER A 188 -6.58 -9.58 0.71
C SER A 188 -7.25 -8.26 1.11
N GLU A 189 -7.78 -8.17 2.29
CA GLU A 189 -8.40 -6.96 2.82
C GLU A 189 -7.40 -6.08 3.59
N SER A 190 -6.21 -6.61 3.89
CA SER A 190 -5.12 -5.88 4.52
C SER A 190 -4.45 -4.92 3.53
N VAL A 191 -4.04 -3.75 3.99
CA VAL A 191 -3.27 -2.77 3.20
C VAL A 191 -1.91 -3.32 2.80
N THR A 192 -1.32 -4.13 3.65
CA THR A 192 -0.01 -4.76 3.40
C THR A 192 -0.10 -6.02 2.56
N GLY A 193 -1.30 -6.59 2.36
CA GLY A 193 -1.53 -7.90 1.75
C GLY A 193 -1.33 -9.07 2.72
N PHE A 194 -0.99 -8.78 3.98
CA PHE A 194 -0.80 -9.75 5.04
C PHE A 194 -1.40 -9.25 6.33
N ALA A 195 -1.70 -10.17 7.21
CA ALA A 195 -2.11 -9.84 8.57
C ALA A 195 -1.40 -10.77 9.57
N ILE A 196 -1.26 -10.29 10.78
CA ILE A 196 -0.82 -11.11 11.90
C ILE A 196 -2.06 -11.75 12.49
N TYR A 197 -2.05 -13.06 12.58
CA TYR A 197 -3.11 -13.88 13.15
C TYR A 197 -2.60 -14.67 14.35
N GLY A 198 -3.46 -14.87 15.35
CA GLY A 198 -3.18 -15.80 16.43
C GLY A 198 -2.87 -15.16 17.79
N LEU A 199 -3.38 -13.95 18.07
CA LEU A 199 -3.41 -13.44 19.45
C LEU A 199 -4.45 -14.23 20.28
N GLU A 200 -4.17 -15.51 20.52
CA GLU A 200 -5.08 -16.47 21.15
C GLU A 200 -4.76 -16.73 22.63
N HIS A 201 -3.57 -16.31 23.05
CA HIS A 201 -3.09 -16.54 24.41
C HIS A 201 -2.42 -15.30 25.03
N PRO A 202 -2.54 -15.10 26.35
CA PRO A 202 -1.98 -13.92 27.02
C PRO A 202 -0.45 -13.72 26.89
N GLN A 203 0.30 -14.80 26.55
CA GLN A 203 1.75 -14.71 26.33
C GLN A 203 2.10 -14.22 24.92
N GLN A 204 1.16 -14.26 23.99
CA GLN A 204 1.40 -13.82 22.63
C GLN A 204 1.29 -12.31 22.55
N ASN A 205 2.25 -11.69 21.88
CA ASN A 205 2.23 -10.25 21.66
C ASN A 205 2.76 -9.88 20.25
N VAL A 206 2.32 -8.76 19.76
CA VAL A 206 2.88 -8.09 18.59
C VAL A 206 3.48 -6.79 19.07
N SER A 207 4.71 -6.51 18.68
CA SER A 207 5.41 -5.29 19.06
C SER A 207 5.90 -4.50 17.84
N TRP A 208 5.83 -3.19 17.96
CA TRP A 208 6.39 -2.24 17.00
C TRP A 208 7.37 -1.33 17.73
N GLN A 209 8.57 -1.24 17.19
CA GLN A 209 9.48 -0.18 17.59
C GLN A 209 9.22 1.03 16.68
N VAL A 210 8.77 2.11 17.25
CA VAL A 210 8.40 3.33 16.54
C VAL A 210 9.39 4.46 16.86
N GLN A 211 9.59 5.35 15.92
CA GLN A 211 10.43 6.53 16.09
C GLN A 211 9.57 7.77 16.05
N VAL A 212 9.49 8.48 17.15
CA VAL A 212 8.74 9.73 17.30
C VAL A 212 9.68 10.90 17.02
N PRO A 213 9.38 11.79 16.05
CA PRO A 213 10.30 12.85 15.65
C PRO A 213 10.38 14.01 16.64
N GLU A 214 9.31 14.29 17.36
CA GLU A 214 9.21 15.44 18.30
C GLU A 214 8.30 15.11 19.48
N ASP A 215 8.51 15.80 20.58
CA ASP A 215 7.65 15.70 21.77
C ASP A 215 6.25 16.21 21.46
N GLY A 216 5.21 15.52 21.89
CA GLY A 216 3.85 15.99 21.67
C GLY A 216 2.75 14.99 21.99
N GLN A 217 1.53 15.41 21.67
CA GLN A 217 0.35 14.54 21.72
C GLN A 217 0.25 13.77 20.39
N TRP A 218 0.13 12.46 20.48
CA TRP A 218 0.08 11.58 19.33
C TRP A 218 -1.17 10.70 19.36
N SER A 219 -1.78 10.50 18.21
CA SER A 219 -2.79 9.49 17.99
C SER A 219 -2.14 8.26 17.39
N ILE A 220 -2.28 7.12 18.06
CA ILE A 220 -1.79 5.81 17.60
C ILE A 220 -3.00 5.05 17.06
N PHE A 221 -2.99 4.75 15.78
CA PHE A 221 -4.03 3.99 15.10
C PHE A 221 -3.53 2.55 14.96
N ILE A 222 -4.27 1.61 15.52
CA ILE A 222 -3.97 0.18 15.44
C ILE A 222 -5.02 -0.44 14.53
N TRP A 223 -4.61 -0.82 13.34
CA TRP A 223 -5.53 -1.35 12.33
C TRP A 223 -5.74 -2.84 12.53
N TYR A 224 -6.97 -3.23 12.80
CA TYR A 224 -7.37 -4.60 13.06
C TYR A 224 -8.67 -4.96 12.35
N ARG A 225 -8.87 -6.25 12.15
CA ARG A 225 -10.14 -6.87 11.75
C ARG A 225 -10.46 -8.02 12.69
N ASN A 226 -11.67 -8.06 13.20
CA ASN A 226 -12.15 -9.18 14.01
C ASN A 226 -13.12 -10.02 13.19
N ALA A 227 -12.64 -11.16 12.67
CA ALA A 227 -13.39 -12.04 11.78
C ALA A 227 -14.30 -13.04 12.51
N SER A 228 -14.31 -13.06 13.84
CA SER A 228 -15.11 -14.01 14.60
C SER A 228 -16.57 -13.57 14.68
N ALA A 229 -17.42 -14.16 13.85
CA ALA A 229 -18.87 -13.98 13.93
C ALA A 229 -19.50 -14.50 15.24
N LYS A 230 -18.78 -15.26 16.03
CA LYS A 230 -19.29 -15.84 17.29
C LYS A 230 -19.24 -14.86 18.46
N ASN A 231 -18.51 -13.79 18.35
CA ASN A 231 -18.23 -12.89 19.48
C ASN A 231 -18.80 -11.48 19.25
N ASN A 232 -20.10 -11.39 19.01
CA ASN A 232 -20.86 -10.18 19.38
C ASN A 232 -20.84 -9.94 20.91
N LEU A 233 -19.97 -10.66 21.60
CA LEU A 233 -19.81 -10.57 23.04
C LEU A 233 -18.74 -9.53 23.36
N THR A 234 -19.15 -8.54 24.03
CA THR A 234 -18.52 -7.51 24.86
C THR A 234 -17.27 -7.96 25.68
N GLY A 235 -16.50 -8.97 25.24
CA GLY A 235 -15.46 -9.60 26.03
C GLY A 235 -14.05 -9.55 25.49
N ASN A 236 -13.86 -9.44 24.20
CA ASN A 236 -12.50 -9.44 23.65
C ASN A 236 -11.87 -8.05 23.80
N LYS A 237 -10.83 -7.97 24.59
CA LYS A 237 -10.09 -6.75 24.85
C LYS A 237 -8.67 -6.91 24.39
N LEU A 238 -8.17 -5.89 23.73
CA LEU A 238 -6.74 -5.72 23.51
C LEU A 238 -6.14 -4.94 24.67
N LEU A 239 -5.04 -5.43 25.16
CA LEU A 239 -4.15 -4.72 26.05
C LEU A 239 -3.06 -4.09 25.21
N ILE A 240 -2.87 -2.81 25.41
CA ILE A 240 -1.89 -2.01 24.66
C ILE A 240 -0.87 -1.49 25.66
N ASP A 241 0.39 -1.87 25.45
CA ASP A 241 1.51 -1.40 26.22
C ASP A 241 2.30 -0.37 25.42
N ILE A 242 2.64 0.73 26.06
CA ILE A 242 3.55 1.74 25.50
C ILE A 242 4.70 1.86 26.50
N ASP A 243 5.90 1.51 26.03
CA ASP A 243 7.14 1.51 26.84
C ASP A 243 7.00 0.69 28.15
N GLY A 244 6.30 -0.46 28.06
CA GLY A 244 6.07 -1.35 29.18
C GLY A 244 5.00 -0.89 30.19
N ILE A 245 4.27 0.17 29.87
CA ILE A 245 3.14 0.64 30.68
C ILE A 245 1.85 0.25 29.98
N THR A 246 1.09 -0.64 30.63
CA THR A 246 -0.21 -1.09 30.10
C THR A 246 -1.23 0.02 30.18
N ARG A 247 -1.88 0.28 29.05
CA ARG A 247 -3.03 1.17 28.94
C ARG A 247 -4.32 0.41 29.25
N LEU A 248 -5.40 1.15 29.46
CA LEU A 248 -6.70 0.54 29.72
C LEU A 248 -7.10 -0.44 28.59
N PRO A 249 -7.71 -1.59 28.93
CA PRO A 249 -8.16 -2.53 27.92
C PRO A 249 -9.09 -1.89 26.92
N VAL A 250 -8.82 -2.06 25.65
CA VAL A 250 -9.64 -1.52 24.55
C VAL A 250 -10.56 -2.63 24.03
N PRO A 251 -11.89 -2.46 24.09
CA PRO A 251 -12.81 -3.44 23.54
C PRO A 251 -12.67 -3.48 22.03
N THR A 252 -12.67 -4.68 21.46
CA THR A 252 -12.73 -4.89 20.02
C THR A 252 -14.14 -5.23 19.61
N VAL A 253 -14.54 -4.73 18.45
CA VAL A 253 -15.85 -5.03 17.86
C VAL A 253 -15.68 -5.92 16.64
N PHE A 254 -16.69 -6.73 16.35
CA PHE A 254 -16.74 -7.49 15.11
C PHE A 254 -16.73 -6.53 13.92
N SER A 255 -15.85 -6.80 12.96
CA SER A 255 -15.82 -6.08 11.70
C SER A 255 -15.36 -6.99 10.58
N SER A 256 -16.05 -6.96 9.45
CA SER A 256 -15.63 -7.61 8.22
C SER A 256 -14.52 -6.83 7.49
N CYS A 257 -14.29 -5.58 7.87
CA CYS A 257 -13.26 -4.71 7.30
C CYS A 257 -12.26 -4.31 8.38
N TYR A 258 -11.06 -3.91 7.95
CA TYR A 258 -10.10 -3.30 8.86
C TYR A 258 -10.61 -1.97 9.37
N GLN A 259 -10.46 -1.77 10.66
CA GLN A 259 -10.80 -0.53 11.36
C GLN A 259 -9.76 -0.22 12.42
N PRO A 260 -9.53 1.07 12.77
CA PRO A 260 -8.53 1.42 13.75
C PRO A 260 -9.09 1.38 15.18
N ILE A 261 -8.27 0.91 16.12
CA ILE A 261 -8.30 1.36 17.50
C ILE A 261 -7.45 2.61 17.58
N ILE A 262 -7.93 3.64 18.27
CA ILE A 262 -7.22 4.91 18.41
C ILE A 262 -6.86 5.09 19.89
N VAL A 263 -5.55 5.15 20.14
CA VAL A 263 -4.99 5.50 21.45
C VAL A 263 -4.35 6.87 21.35
N ARG A 264 -4.65 7.75 22.30
CA ARG A 264 -4.02 9.08 22.40
C ARG A 264 -3.04 9.10 23.55
N GLU A 265 -1.82 9.52 23.26
CA GLU A 265 -0.73 9.49 24.22
C GLU A 265 0.22 10.69 24.04
N THR A 266 0.83 11.13 25.13
CA THR A 266 1.94 12.08 25.06
C THR A 266 3.23 11.28 24.91
N LEU A 267 3.91 11.44 23.79
CA LEU A 267 5.19 10.78 23.52
C LEU A 267 6.30 11.83 23.44
N THR A 268 7.47 11.46 23.92
CA THR A 268 8.70 12.23 23.72
C THR A 268 9.33 11.90 22.38
N SER A 269 10.20 12.76 21.88
CA SER A 269 11.00 12.40 20.71
C SER A 269 11.92 11.21 21.01
N GLY A 270 12.07 10.31 20.07
CA GLY A 270 12.90 9.12 20.24
C GLY A 270 12.18 7.82 19.94
N ALA A 271 12.82 6.72 20.34
CA ALA A 271 12.30 5.37 20.13
C ALA A 271 11.30 4.99 21.23
N HIS A 272 10.15 4.46 20.81
CA HIS A 272 9.12 3.92 21.69
C HIS A 272 8.78 2.50 21.28
N MET A 273 8.40 1.66 22.27
CA MET A 273 7.90 0.31 22.02
C MET A 273 6.40 0.28 22.24
N ILE A 274 5.64 -0.07 21.22
CA ILE A 274 4.20 -0.27 21.31
C ILE A 274 3.95 -1.77 21.15
N SER A 275 3.32 -2.38 22.15
CA SER A 275 3.01 -3.80 22.13
C SER A 275 1.52 -4.03 22.33
N ILE A 276 1.01 -5.07 21.68
CA ILE A 276 -0.38 -5.48 21.77
C ILE A 276 -0.42 -6.94 22.20
N HIS A 277 -1.23 -7.24 23.19
CA HIS A 277 -1.53 -8.59 23.63
C HIS A 277 -3.02 -8.70 24.00
N THR A 278 -3.47 -9.90 24.30
CA THR A 278 -4.85 -10.18 24.71
C THR A 278 -4.89 -10.76 26.12
N ASP A 279 -5.98 -10.55 26.83
CA ASP A 279 -6.30 -11.25 28.05
C ASP A 279 -7.23 -12.46 27.84
N SER A 280 -7.60 -12.73 26.59
CA SER A 280 -8.58 -13.74 26.18
C SER A 280 -7.94 -14.90 25.42
N THR A 281 -8.50 -16.10 25.56
CA THR A 281 -8.07 -17.32 24.86
C THR A 281 -8.84 -17.60 23.57
N GLU A 282 -9.70 -16.71 23.11
CA GLU A 282 -10.55 -16.91 21.94
C GLU A 282 -10.56 -15.70 21.00
N ASN A 283 -9.42 -15.11 20.74
CA ASN A 283 -9.31 -13.97 19.82
C ASN A 283 -9.00 -14.43 18.38
N LEU A 284 -9.93 -14.24 17.47
CA LEU A 284 -9.71 -14.38 16.03
C LEU A 284 -9.44 -13.02 15.39
N MET A 285 -8.41 -12.35 15.87
CA MET A 285 -8.06 -11.03 15.41
C MET A 285 -6.95 -11.07 14.38
N LEU A 286 -7.11 -10.25 13.36
CA LEU A 286 -6.14 -9.98 12.33
C LEU A 286 -5.63 -8.56 12.51
N LEU A 287 -4.33 -8.41 12.72
CA LEU A 287 -3.65 -7.12 12.82
C LEU A 287 -2.91 -6.83 11.52
N ASP A 288 -3.03 -5.61 11.01
CA ASP A 288 -2.35 -5.19 9.79
C ASP A 288 -1.11 -4.34 10.11
N TYR A 289 -1.30 -3.11 10.57
CA TYR A 289 -0.21 -2.19 10.89
C TYR A 289 -0.65 -1.19 11.96
N ILE A 290 0.31 -0.42 12.46
CA ILE A 290 0.02 0.75 13.28
C ILE A 290 0.43 2.03 12.56
N GLU A 291 -0.17 3.14 12.95
CA GLU A 291 0.08 4.44 12.38
C GLU A 291 0.09 5.49 13.48
N LEU A 292 1.06 6.39 13.46
CA LEU A 292 1.17 7.49 14.40
C LEU A 292 0.91 8.82 13.69
N MET A 293 0.10 9.66 14.31
CA MET A 293 -0.22 10.99 13.81
C MET A 293 -0.19 12.00 14.97
N PRO A 294 0.54 13.14 14.86
CA PRO A 294 0.48 14.20 15.86
C PRO A 294 -0.92 14.80 15.91
N GLN A 295 -1.26 15.34 17.06
CA GLN A 295 -2.53 16.06 17.27
C GLN A 295 -2.37 17.57 17.16
#